data_93cbd3d64c6dfa4f4b3c21254e5b899d
#
_entry.id   93cbd3d64c6dfa4f4b3c21254e5b899d
#
_cell.length_a   1.000
_cell.length_b   1.000
_cell.length_c   1.000
_cell.angle_alpha   90.00
_cell.angle_beta   90.00
_cell.angle_gamma   90.00
#
_symmetry.space_group_name_H-M   'P 1'
#
loop_
_entity.id
_entity.type
_entity.pdbx_description
1 polymer ?
#
loop_
_entity_poly.entity_id
_entity_poly.type
_entity_poly.pdbx_seq_one_letter_code
_entity_poly.pdbx_strand_id
1 'polypeptide(L)'
;FIPVIDDKIRYDQEALSESQRFFVDYSFRMSILSYFYECPSFYICETPDSSLDISYEENAADIFMKYLTNPNVLILTSNLNNSTFIKSVLNKAKKKKVLNLLKYGKVSLVQRNHGMLNMLSREIEEMCNE
;
A
#
# COMPACT_ATOMS: atom_id res chain seq x y z
N PHE A 1 10.54 -7.98 20.33
CA PHE A 1 9.22 -8.06 19.70
C PHE A 1 9.00 -9.48 19.17
N ILE A 2 8.01 -10.18 19.71
CA ILE A 2 7.66 -11.54 19.29
C ILE A 2 6.23 -11.51 18.77
N PRO A 3 5.99 -11.77 17.47
CA PRO A 3 4.65 -11.75 16.91
C PRO A 3 3.80 -12.92 17.44
N VAL A 4 2.53 -12.62 17.70
CA VAL A 4 1.51 -13.61 18.05
C VAL A 4 0.46 -13.58 16.94
N ILE A 5 0.26 -14.70 16.26
CA ILE A 5 -0.68 -14.83 15.14
C ILE A 5 -1.56 -16.05 15.40
N ASP A 6 -2.86 -15.87 15.36
CA ASP A 6 -3.86 -16.90 15.67
C ASP A 6 -3.57 -17.60 17.03
N ASP A 7 -3.32 -16.78 18.07
CA ASP A 7 -2.97 -17.21 19.43
C ASP A 7 -1.68 -18.06 19.54
N LYS A 8 -0.89 -18.11 18.48
CA LYS A 8 0.38 -18.83 18.46
C LYS A 8 1.57 -17.88 18.40
N ILE A 9 2.49 -18.06 19.31
CA ILE A 9 3.77 -17.34 19.32
C ILE A 9 4.62 -17.82 18.15
N ARG A 10 5.16 -16.86 17.39
CA ARG A 10 6.05 -17.11 16.25
C ARG A 10 7.44 -16.60 16.58
N TYR A 11 8.33 -17.51 16.95
CA TYR A 11 9.72 -17.18 17.33
C TYR A 11 10.62 -16.94 16.11
N ASP A 12 10.27 -17.51 14.97
CA ASP A 12 11.08 -17.45 13.76
C ASP A 12 10.31 -16.73 12.64
N GLN A 13 11.02 -15.85 11.93
CA GLN A 13 10.48 -15.16 10.75
C GLN A 13 10.14 -16.14 9.63
N GLU A 14 10.87 -17.25 9.52
CA GLU A 14 10.62 -18.28 8.51
C GLU A 14 9.28 -19.00 8.74
N ALA A 15 8.76 -18.96 9.96
CA ALA A 15 7.44 -19.49 10.30
C ALA A 15 6.28 -18.61 9.88
N LEU A 16 6.55 -17.44 9.29
CA LEU A 16 5.54 -16.50 8.79
C LEU A 16 5.41 -16.58 7.28
N SER A 17 4.19 -16.57 6.76
CA SER A 17 3.97 -16.32 5.34
C SER A 17 4.40 -14.92 4.93
N GLU A 18 4.59 -14.64 3.64
CA GLU A 18 4.97 -13.31 3.15
C GLU A 18 3.96 -12.24 3.55
N SER A 19 2.68 -12.52 3.42
CA SER A 19 1.61 -11.60 3.85
C SER A 19 1.64 -11.37 5.36
N GLN A 20 1.90 -12.40 6.18
CA GLN A 20 2.03 -12.24 7.63
C GLN A 20 3.24 -11.37 8.00
N ARG A 21 4.37 -11.55 7.32
CA ARG A 21 5.57 -10.68 7.49
C ARG A 21 5.24 -9.23 7.14
N PHE A 22 4.53 -9.01 6.04
CA PHE A 22 4.04 -7.69 5.66
C PHE A 22 3.26 -7.04 6.81
N PHE A 23 2.22 -7.71 7.33
CA PHE A 23 1.38 -7.16 8.39
C PHE A 23 2.16 -6.86 9.68
N VAL A 24 3.08 -7.74 10.08
CA VAL A 24 3.94 -7.54 11.26
C VAL A 24 4.86 -6.34 11.05
N ASP A 25 5.59 -6.29 9.92
CA ASP A 25 6.56 -5.24 9.63
C ASP A 25 5.90 -3.87 9.52
N TYR A 26 4.87 -3.74 8.71
CA TYR A 26 4.22 -2.44 8.51
C TYR A 26 3.44 -1.97 9.74
N SER A 27 2.77 -2.86 10.47
CA SER A 27 2.14 -2.48 11.74
C SER A 27 3.16 -1.97 12.75
N PHE A 28 4.31 -2.60 12.84
CA PHE A 28 5.40 -2.19 13.73
C PHE A 28 5.97 -0.83 13.32
N ARG A 29 6.28 -0.63 12.03
CA ARG A 29 6.77 0.65 11.51
C ARG A 29 5.78 1.79 11.75
N MET A 30 4.51 1.58 11.44
CA MET A 30 3.47 2.60 11.64
C MET A 30 3.27 2.92 13.12
N SER A 31 3.37 1.92 14.01
CA SER A 31 3.29 2.12 15.46
C SER A 31 4.48 2.93 15.99
N ILE A 32 5.69 2.61 15.54
CA ILE A 32 6.90 3.37 15.90
C ILE A 32 6.79 4.83 15.43
N LEU A 33 6.39 5.04 14.17
CA LEU A 33 6.22 6.38 13.63
C LEU A 33 5.19 7.18 14.41
N SER A 34 4.06 6.56 14.76
CA SER A 34 3.02 7.20 15.54
C SER A 34 3.43 7.51 16.98
N TYR A 35 4.32 6.71 17.55
CA TYR A 35 4.80 6.89 18.93
C TYR A 35 5.89 7.96 19.05
N PHE A 36 6.86 7.95 18.12
CA PHE A 36 8.03 8.82 18.23
C PHE A 36 7.84 10.21 17.58
N TYR A 37 6.88 10.34 16.68
CA TYR A 37 6.67 11.60 15.95
C TYR A 37 5.31 12.21 16.30
N GLU A 38 5.33 13.17 17.24
CA GLU A 38 4.15 13.98 17.56
C GLU A 38 3.85 15.05 16.49
N CYS A 39 4.85 15.40 15.68
CA CYS A 39 4.73 16.37 14.60
C CYS A 39 4.28 15.69 13.30
N PRO A 40 3.70 16.46 12.34
CA PRO A 40 3.46 15.96 11.00
C PRO A 40 4.71 15.37 10.40
N SER A 41 4.63 14.11 9.96
CA SER A 41 5.73 13.38 9.36
C SER A 41 5.33 12.82 7.99
N PHE A 42 6.29 12.35 7.22
CA PHE A 42 6.02 11.65 5.98
C PHE A 42 6.65 10.25 6.01
N TYR A 43 6.01 9.35 5.29
CA TYR A 43 6.50 7.99 5.09
C TYR A 43 6.49 7.66 3.61
N ILE A 44 7.61 7.17 3.11
CA ILE A 44 7.75 6.74 1.71
C ILE A 44 7.86 5.23 1.70
N CYS A 45 7.02 4.57 0.92
CA CYS A 45 7.02 3.13 0.78
C CYS A 45 6.94 2.73 -0.69
N GLU A 46 7.92 1.93 -1.11
CA GLU A 46 7.98 1.42 -2.47
C GLU A 46 7.30 0.05 -2.55
N THR A 47 6.29 -0.05 -3.41
CA THR A 47 5.56 -1.29 -3.73
C THR A 47 5.29 -2.20 -2.51
N PRO A 48 4.63 -1.69 -1.45
CA PRO A 48 4.36 -2.48 -0.26
C PRO A 48 3.47 -3.70 -0.53
N ASP A 49 2.73 -3.64 -1.63
CA ASP A 49 1.76 -4.63 -2.10
C ASP A 49 2.39 -5.75 -2.96
N SER A 50 3.70 -5.69 -3.25
CA SER A 50 4.36 -6.61 -4.21
C SER A 50 4.30 -8.08 -3.82
N SER A 51 4.23 -8.39 -2.52
CA SER A 51 4.18 -9.75 -1.97
C SER A 51 2.88 -10.07 -1.23
N LEU A 52 1.86 -9.22 -1.38
CA LEU A 52 0.55 -9.48 -0.78
C LEU A 52 -0.27 -10.45 -1.63
N ASP A 53 -0.90 -11.39 -0.93
CA ASP A 53 -2.00 -12.16 -1.51
C ASP A 53 -3.22 -11.23 -1.70
N ILE A 54 -3.92 -11.39 -2.81
CA ILE A 54 -5.06 -10.56 -3.20
C ILE A 54 -6.16 -10.51 -2.12
N SER A 55 -6.30 -11.57 -1.33
CA SER A 55 -7.28 -11.65 -0.23
C SER A 55 -6.97 -10.71 0.94
N TYR A 56 -5.75 -10.19 1.03
CA TYR A 56 -5.30 -9.32 2.12
C TYR A 56 -5.12 -7.85 1.72
N GLU A 57 -5.27 -7.51 0.45
CA GLU A 57 -5.00 -6.16 -0.06
C GLU A 57 -5.83 -5.07 0.61
N GLU A 58 -7.12 -5.32 0.89
CA GLU A 58 -7.98 -4.36 1.58
C GLU A 58 -7.54 -4.12 3.03
N ASN A 59 -7.19 -5.19 3.73
CA ASN A 59 -6.71 -5.12 5.11
C ASN A 59 -5.35 -4.41 5.20
N ALA A 60 -4.50 -4.61 4.20
CA ALA A 60 -3.22 -3.91 4.10
C ALA A 60 -3.41 -2.40 3.96
N ALA A 61 -4.39 -1.96 3.18
CA ALA A 61 -4.73 -0.55 3.06
C ALA A 61 -5.11 0.07 4.42
N ASP A 62 -5.77 -0.67 5.31
CA ASP A 62 -6.18 -0.18 6.63
C ASP A 62 -5.01 0.18 7.55
N ILE A 63 -3.88 -0.53 7.46
CA ILE A 63 -2.67 -0.18 8.21
C ILE A 63 -2.20 1.22 7.86
N PHE A 64 -2.12 1.52 6.57
CA PHE A 64 -1.68 2.83 6.09
C PHE A 64 -2.70 3.92 6.42
N MET A 65 -3.99 3.61 6.38
CA MET A 65 -5.04 4.57 6.73
C MET A 65 -5.03 4.93 8.21
N LYS A 66 -4.69 4.01 9.10
CA LYS A 66 -4.50 4.32 10.54
C LYS A 66 -3.38 5.34 10.75
N TYR A 67 -2.30 5.25 9.98
CA TYR A 67 -1.22 6.24 10.03
C TYR A 67 -1.66 7.63 9.52
N LEU A 68 -2.53 7.67 8.52
CA LEU A 68 -3.04 8.91 7.93
C LEU A 68 -4.12 9.62 8.78
N THR A 69 -4.54 9.08 9.91
CA THR A 69 -5.48 9.77 10.82
C THR A 69 -4.91 11.05 11.42
N ASN A 70 -3.58 11.18 11.48
CA ASN A 70 -2.85 12.37 11.87
C ASN A 70 -2.48 13.20 10.62
N PRO A 71 -1.98 14.44 10.73
CA PRO A 71 -1.57 15.26 9.59
C PRO A 71 -0.27 14.76 8.93
N ASN A 72 -0.17 13.45 8.74
CA ASN A 72 0.96 12.79 8.14
C ASN A 72 0.78 12.66 6.62
N VAL A 73 1.89 12.57 5.90
CA VAL A 73 1.92 12.35 4.45
C VAL A 73 2.42 10.94 4.18
N LEU A 74 1.67 10.20 3.37
CA LEU A 74 2.04 8.88 2.90
C LEU A 74 2.30 8.93 1.39
N ILE A 75 3.48 8.50 0.99
CA ILE A 75 3.87 8.37 -0.42
C ILE A 75 4.04 6.87 -0.70
N LEU A 76 3.17 6.34 -1.52
CA LEU A 76 3.20 4.94 -1.93
C LEU A 76 3.47 4.82 -3.42
N THR A 77 4.33 3.89 -3.81
CA THR A 77 4.33 3.36 -5.17
C THR A 77 3.59 2.02 -5.16
N SER A 78 2.84 1.72 -6.18
CA SER A 78 2.06 0.49 -6.30
C SER A 78 2.06 0.00 -7.74
N ASN A 79 1.97 -1.31 -7.93
CA ASN A 79 1.79 -1.92 -9.23
C ASN A 79 0.31 -2.02 -9.59
N LEU A 80 -0.02 -1.78 -10.85
CA LEU A 80 -1.41 -1.97 -11.33
C LEU A 80 -1.89 -3.42 -11.24
N ASN A 81 -0.98 -4.39 -11.07
CA ASN A 81 -1.35 -5.79 -10.84
C ASN A 81 -2.12 -5.99 -9.53
N ASN A 82 -1.83 -5.17 -8.52
CA ASN A 82 -2.47 -5.20 -7.20
C ASN A 82 -3.46 -4.03 -7.09
N SER A 83 -4.34 -3.92 -8.07
CA SER A 83 -5.25 -2.79 -8.19
C SER A 83 -6.24 -2.66 -7.03
N THR A 84 -6.57 -3.75 -6.34
CA THR A 84 -7.46 -3.74 -5.16
C THR A 84 -6.83 -2.97 -4.01
N PHE A 85 -5.54 -3.15 -3.75
CA PHE A 85 -4.82 -2.40 -2.71
C PHE A 85 -4.88 -0.89 -2.96
N ILE A 86 -4.46 -0.44 -4.17
CA ILE A 86 -4.43 1.00 -4.47
C ILE A 86 -5.84 1.61 -4.49
N LYS A 87 -6.85 0.90 -5.01
CA LYS A 87 -8.24 1.34 -4.96
C LYS A 87 -8.76 1.48 -3.53
N SER A 88 -8.45 0.53 -2.66
CA SER A 88 -8.80 0.59 -1.23
C SER A 88 -8.15 1.78 -0.53
N VAL A 89 -6.87 2.05 -0.79
CA VAL A 89 -6.17 3.24 -0.28
C VAL A 89 -6.87 4.51 -0.77
N LEU A 90 -7.15 4.62 -2.07
CA LEU A 90 -7.76 5.80 -2.67
C LEU A 90 -9.19 6.04 -2.17
N ASN A 91 -9.99 5.00 -2.00
CA ASN A 91 -11.34 5.11 -1.47
C ASN A 91 -11.40 5.61 -0.02
N LYS A 92 -10.43 5.21 0.78
CA LYS A 92 -10.37 5.55 2.21
C LYS A 92 -9.68 6.89 2.48
N ALA A 93 -8.81 7.36 1.58
CA ALA A 93 -8.05 8.60 1.75
C ALA A 93 -8.91 9.84 1.47
N LYS A 94 -9.00 10.76 2.45
CA LYS A 94 -9.74 12.03 2.31
C LYS A 94 -9.06 13.01 1.35
N LYS A 95 -7.72 13.04 1.36
CA LYS A 95 -6.91 13.86 0.44
C LYS A 95 -5.95 12.93 -0.27
N LYS A 96 -6.00 12.94 -1.58
CA LYS A 96 -5.25 12.02 -2.41
C LYS A 96 -4.74 12.70 -3.67
N LYS A 97 -3.58 12.24 -4.15
CA LYS A 97 -3.02 12.63 -5.44
C LYS A 97 -2.36 11.41 -6.05
N VAL A 98 -2.67 11.11 -7.28
CA VAL A 98 -2.04 10.01 -8.03
C VAL A 98 -1.14 10.57 -9.13
N LEU A 99 0.05 10.00 -9.24
CA LEU A 99 0.96 10.22 -10.33
C LEU A 99 1.08 8.93 -11.15
N ASN A 100 0.55 8.94 -12.36
CA ASN A 100 0.65 7.81 -13.27
C ASN A 100 2.00 7.83 -14.00
N LEU A 101 2.95 7.03 -13.52
CA LEU A 101 4.30 6.97 -14.08
C LEU A 101 4.34 6.46 -15.53
N LEU A 102 3.32 5.72 -15.98
CA LEU A 102 3.23 5.28 -17.38
C LEU A 102 3.06 6.45 -18.37
N LYS A 103 2.58 7.60 -17.90
CA LYS A 103 2.47 8.81 -18.72
C LYS A 103 3.79 9.58 -18.87
N TYR A 104 4.71 9.39 -17.93
CA TYR A 104 5.98 10.16 -17.87
C TYR A 104 7.18 9.32 -18.31
N GLY A 105 7.08 8.00 -18.29
CA GLY A 105 8.16 7.10 -18.64
C GLY A 105 8.18 6.68 -20.11
N LYS A 106 9.27 6.05 -20.52
CA LYS A 106 9.34 5.33 -21.81
C LYS A 106 8.60 4.01 -21.67
N VAL A 107 7.36 4.00 -22.12
CA VAL A 107 6.51 2.80 -22.08
C VAL A 107 6.80 1.93 -23.31
N SER A 108 6.98 0.63 -23.10
CA SER A 108 7.15 -0.32 -24.20
C SER A 108 5.90 -0.43 -25.08
N LEU A 109 6.07 -0.89 -26.32
CA LEU A 109 4.93 -1.11 -27.22
C LEU A 109 3.91 -2.11 -26.65
N VAL A 110 4.39 -3.12 -25.92
CA VAL A 110 3.53 -4.11 -25.25
C VAL A 110 2.66 -3.44 -24.20
N GLN A 111 3.23 -2.59 -23.36
CA GLN A 111 2.48 -1.87 -22.33
C GLN A 111 1.49 -0.87 -22.92
N ARG A 112 1.85 -0.15 -24.00
CA ARG A 112 0.94 0.81 -24.66
C ARG A 112 -0.32 0.14 -25.21
N ASN A 113 -0.17 -1.07 -25.73
CA ASN A 113 -1.26 -1.79 -26.40
C ASN A 113 -2.02 -2.72 -25.43
N HIS A 114 -1.66 -2.75 -24.15
CA HIS A 114 -2.29 -3.63 -23.18
C HIS A 114 -3.60 -3.03 -22.68
N GLY A 115 -4.74 -3.55 -23.19
CA GLY A 115 -6.07 -3.00 -22.91
C GLY A 115 -6.43 -2.93 -21.42
N MET A 116 -6.11 -3.98 -20.64
CA MET A 116 -6.36 -4.04 -19.20
C MET A 116 -5.55 -2.96 -18.45
N LEU A 117 -4.28 -2.78 -18.79
CA LEU A 117 -3.43 -1.78 -18.16
C LEU A 117 -3.99 -0.36 -18.37
N ASN A 118 -4.46 -0.07 -19.58
CA ASN A 118 -5.06 1.21 -19.90
C ASN A 118 -6.40 1.42 -19.18
N MET A 119 -7.20 0.36 -19.03
CA MET A 119 -8.47 0.41 -18.29
C MET A 119 -8.23 0.70 -16.80
N LEU A 120 -7.37 -0.07 -16.15
CA LEU A 120 -7.05 0.11 -14.72
C LEU A 120 -6.42 1.48 -14.44
N SER A 121 -5.57 1.96 -15.34
CA SER A 121 -4.96 3.28 -15.23
C SER A 121 -6.01 4.41 -15.25
N ARG A 122 -6.99 4.33 -16.15
CA ARG A 122 -8.09 5.30 -16.21
C ARG A 122 -8.97 5.26 -14.98
N GLU A 123 -9.36 4.07 -14.55
CA GLU A 123 -10.20 3.88 -13.36
C GLU A 123 -9.56 4.49 -12.11
N ILE A 124 -8.26 4.27 -11.90
CA ILE A 124 -7.52 4.86 -10.76
C ILE A 124 -7.46 6.40 -10.87
N GLU A 125 -7.29 6.94 -12.07
CA GLU A 125 -7.28 8.39 -12.28
C GLU A 125 -8.65 9.03 -12.03
N GLU A 126 -9.73 8.37 -12.44
CA GLU A 126 -11.10 8.82 -12.20
C GLU A 126 -11.41 8.91 -10.71
N MET A 127 -10.99 7.89 -9.93
CA MET A 127 -11.14 7.90 -8.46
C MET A 127 -10.42 9.06 -7.74
N CYS A 128 -9.52 9.76 -8.41
CA CYS A 128 -8.81 10.91 -7.83
C CYS A 128 -9.47 12.25 -8.13
N ASN A 129 -10.39 12.27 -9.09
CA ASN A 129 -11.07 13.49 -9.51
C ASN A 129 -12.43 13.66 -8.81
N GLU A 130 -12.84 12.65 -8.06
CA GLU A 130 -14.00 12.68 -7.16
C GLU A 130 -13.60 13.16 -5.75
#